data_46d4967dcefae1a9d585f71bb578f778
#
_entry.id   46d4967dcefae1a9d585f71bb578f778
#
_cell.length_a   1.000
_cell.length_b   1.000
_cell.length_c   1.000
_cell.angle_alpha   90.00
_cell.angle_beta   90.00
_cell.angle_gamma   90.00
#
_symmetry.space_group_name_H-M   'P 1'
#
loop_
_entity.id
_entity.type
_entity.pdbx_description
1 polymer ?
#
loop_
_entity_poly.entity_id
_entity_poly.type
_entity_poly.pdbx_seq_one_letter_code
_entity_poly.pdbx_strand_id
1 'polypeptide(L)'
;MTDRSKLSHFRRVFGRGDLGQCSNGQKGSVVIESLANSPAILALVVTPSTVIGSYFVFSLVLAVGLVTIFLRGDWQKARGLDKLILFGPLFYAAPLAGFGTEHFTLTVAIASIVPKWIPWHLFWAYFVGACFIAAGFSLVTKIQVRLSASLLALTFFLFVVLMDVPVWAHNPRDRFGLTFVLRELSFSGGPLALAASLTKPGRERAKNVFATIARYFVAIPVLFYSFEQFLHADHVPGVPLEPLTPAYIYGHAIWSYLAAVVYAVGGVLLLVGKKTRAAAAWVGLSVLLVELFVYVPIAVVERASLDNGFNYLGDTLMFCGTVLLLAGAMPREE
;
A
#
# COMPACT_ATOMS: atom_id res chain seq x y z
N MET A 1 -3.08 -28.22 -9.55
CA MET A 1 -2.46 -29.54 -9.29
C MET A 1 -1.62 -29.39 -8.06
N THR A 2 -2.17 -29.69 -6.89
CA THR A 2 -1.50 -29.58 -5.59
C THR A 2 -0.45 -30.65 -5.46
N ASP A 3 0.78 -30.24 -5.32
CA ASP A 3 1.95 -31.12 -5.16
C ASP A 3 1.84 -31.94 -3.87
N ARG A 4 1.35 -33.17 -4.00
CA ARG A 4 1.27 -34.16 -2.91
C ARG A 4 2.64 -34.64 -2.39
N SER A 5 3.73 -34.27 -3.06
CA SER A 5 5.10 -34.70 -2.70
C SER A 5 5.62 -34.01 -1.42
N LYS A 6 5.24 -32.74 -1.19
CA LYS A 6 5.65 -31.98 0.00
C LYS A 6 4.95 -32.43 1.29
N LEU A 7 3.71 -32.87 1.18
CA LEU A 7 2.96 -33.43 2.33
C LEU A 7 3.54 -34.80 2.80
N SER A 8 4.11 -35.56 1.89
CA SER A 8 4.74 -36.87 2.24
C SER A 8 6.10 -36.69 2.94
N HIS A 9 6.79 -35.57 2.67
CA HIS A 9 8.08 -35.29 3.32
C HIS A 9 7.89 -34.84 4.77
N PHE A 10 6.86 -34.04 5.02
CA PHE A 10 6.51 -33.57 6.38
C PHE A 10 6.09 -34.74 7.30
N ARG A 11 5.32 -35.70 6.79
CA ARG A 11 4.97 -36.92 7.54
C ARG A 11 6.16 -37.80 7.87
N ARG A 12 7.24 -37.80 7.09
CA ARG A 12 8.44 -38.62 7.34
C ARG A 12 9.38 -38.02 8.39
N VAL A 13 9.38 -36.74 8.57
CA VAL A 13 10.26 -36.04 9.54
C VAL A 13 9.69 -36.08 10.97
N PHE A 14 8.36 -36.19 11.12
CA PHE A 14 7.70 -36.15 12.43
C PHE A 14 6.97 -37.46 12.85
N GLY A 15 7.09 -38.52 12.11
CA GLY A 15 6.38 -39.77 12.37
C GLY A 15 7.28 -40.98 12.46
N ARG A 16 7.97 -41.18 13.58
CA ARG A 16 8.31 -42.47 14.24
C ARG A 16 9.26 -42.20 15.41
N GLY A 17 8.68 -42.10 16.56
CA GLY A 17 9.37 -42.30 17.83
C GLY A 17 8.47 -43.12 18.72
N ASP A 18 8.74 -44.45 18.77
CA ASP A 18 8.20 -45.30 19.80
C ASP A 18 8.63 -44.77 21.17
N LEU A 19 7.66 -44.32 21.97
CA LEU A 19 7.84 -44.09 23.40
C LEU A 19 6.65 -44.68 24.15
N GLY A 20 6.98 -45.69 24.96
CA GLY A 20 6.07 -46.31 25.90
C GLY A 20 5.57 -45.30 26.96
N GLN A 21 4.35 -45.56 27.36
CA GLN A 21 3.63 -45.22 28.58
C GLN A 21 4.08 -43.99 29.40
N CYS A 22 3.32 -42.86 29.24
CA CYS A 22 3.00 -41.97 30.35
C CYS A 22 1.66 -41.23 30.04
N SER A 23 0.67 -41.37 30.89
CA SER A 23 -0.70 -40.89 30.71
C SER A 23 -0.89 -39.37 30.61
N ASN A 24 0.17 -38.56 30.71
CA ASN A 24 0.18 -37.12 30.51
C ASN A 24 0.58 -36.71 29.07
N GLY A 25 1.11 -37.63 28.25
CA GLY A 25 1.54 -37.36 26.87
C GLY A 25 0.38 -37.23 25.87
N GLN A 26 -0.76 -37.82 26.17
CA GLN A 26 -1.89 -37.84 25.25
C GLN A 26 -2.58 -36.49 25.10
N LYS A 27 -2.62 -35.68 26.17
CA LYS A 27 -3.15 -34.28 26.08
C LYS A 27 -2.20 -33.35 25.32
N GLY A 28 -0.90 -33.53 25.45
CA GLY A 28 0.10 -32.76 24.72
C GLY A 28 0.12 -33.04 23.23
N SER A 29 0.01 -34.33 22.85
CA SER A 29 -0.02 -34.74 21.43
C SER A 29 -1.29 -34.24 20.70
N VAL A 30 -2.44 -34.30 21.36
CA VAL A 30 -3.71 -33.78 20.80
C VAL A 30 -3.67 -32.27 20.62
N VAL A 31 -3.05 -31.53 21.55
CA VAL A 31 -2.90 -30.07 21.43
C VAL A 31 -1.92 -29.71 20.29
N ILE A 32 -0.80 -30.43 20.18
CA ILE A 32 0.19 -30.22 19.08
C ILE A 32 -0.43 -30.59 17.74
N GLU A 33 -1.18 -31.69 17.66
CA GLU A 33 -1.87 -32.12 16.45
C GLU A 33 -3.02 -31.18 16.07
N SER A 34 -3.75 -30.66 17.04
CA SER A 34 -4.78 -29.63 16.85
C SER A 34 -4.18 -28.30 16.40
N LEU A 35 -3.05 -27.88 16.98
CA LEU A 35 -2.30 -26.70 16.53
C LEU A 35 -1.71 -26.90 15.13
N ALA A 36 -1.11 -28.06 14.84
CA ALA A 36 -0.54 -28.36 13.53
C ALA A 36 -1.60 -28.44 12.41
N ASN A 37 -2.82 -28.80 12.75
CA ASN A 37 -3.96 -28.84 11.83
C ASN A 37 -4.81 -27.56 11.86
N SER A 38 -4.41 -26.56 12.64
CA SER A 38 -5.14 -25.28 12.62
C SER A 38 -5.00 -24.62 11.23
N PRO A 39 -6.11 -24.07 10.68
CA PRO A 39 -6.09 -23.42 9.37
C PRO A 39 -5.06 -22.30 9.30
N ALA A 40 -4.79 -21.63 10.42
CA ALA A 40 -3.81 -20.55 10.53
C ALA A 40 -2.36 -21.06 10.40
N ILE A 41 -2.01 -22.20 11.05
CA ILE A 41 -0.66 -22.78 10.95
C ILE A 41 -0.45 -23.40 9.58
N LEU A 42 -1.45 -24.11 9.03
CA LEU A 42 -1.38 -24.61 7.67
C LEU A 42 -1.21 -23.49 6.64
N ALA A 43 -1.91 -22.39 6.82
CA ALA A 43 -1.77 -21.21 5.98
C ALA A 43 -0.36 -20.63 6.04
N LEU A 44 0.23 -20.54 7.23
CA LEU A 44 1.59 -20.02 7.42
C LEU A 44 2.65 -20.94 6.76
N VAL A 45 2.50 -22.27 6.86
CA VAL A 45 3.44 -23.25 6.27
C VAL A 45 3.38 -23.28 4.74
N VAL A 46 2.23 -22.96 4.14
CA VAL A 46 2.04 -22.97 2.67
C VAL A 46 2.41 -21.62 2.04
N THR A 47 2.42 -20.53 2.82
CA THR A 47 2.73 -19.19 2.29
C THR A 47 4.24 -19.02 2.06
N PRO A 48 4.69 -18.56 0.88
CA PRO A 48 6.11 -18.31 0.63
C PRO A 48 6.70 -17.30 1.64
N SER A 49 7.95 -17.53 2.04
CA SER A 49 8.64 -16.64 3.00
C SER A 49 8.73 -15.18 2.53
N THR A 50 8.79 -14.96 1.22
CA THR A 50 8.74 -13.64 0.59
C THR A 50 7.47 -12.88 0.94
N VAL A 51 6.33 -13.54 0.84
CA VAL A 51 5.00 -12.96 1.13
C VAL A 51 4.83 -12.73 2.64
N ILE A 52 5.26 -13.69 3.47
CA ILE A 52 5.19 -13.58 4.93
C ILE A 52 5.98 -12.35 5.43
N GLY A 53 7.18 -12.14 4.88
CA GLY A 53 8.03 -11.00 5.23
C GLY A 53 7.33 -9.66 5.00
N SER A 54 6.70 -9.48 3.83
CA SER A 54 6.00 -8.25 3.47
C SER A 54 4.79 -8.00 4.38
N TYR A 55 3.94 -9.02 4.61
CA TYR A 55 2.82 -8.91 5.56
C TYR A 55 3.27 -8.65 7.00
N PHE A 56 4.38 -9.25 7.43
CA PHE A 56 4.90 -9.06 8.79
C PHE A 56 5.34 -7.61 9.03
N VAL A 57 6.17 -7.06 8.14
CA VAL A 57 6.66 -5.68 8.28
C VAL A 57 5.54 -4.67 8.09
N PHE A 58 4.64 -4.90 7.13
CA PHE A 58 3.41 -4.12 6.98
C PHE A 58 2.60 -4.07 8.28
N SER A 59 2.30 -5.25 8.86
CA SER A 59 1.51 -5.35 10.10
C SER A 59 2.21 -4.72 11.29
N LEU A 60 3.54 -4.84 11.38
CA LEU A 60 4.33 -4.23 12.43
C LEU A 60 4.25 -2.70 12.36
N VAL A 61 4.44 -2.11 11.18
CA VAL A 61 4.34 -0.65 10.98
C VAL A 61 2.92 -0.16 11.25
N LEU A 62 1.91 -0.94 10.81
CA LEU A 62 0.50 -0.65 11.10
C LEU A 62 0.25 -0.61 12.61
N ALA A 63 0.72 -1.62 13.35
CA ALA A 63 0.56 -1.70 14.80
C ALA A 63 1.27 -0.54 15.53
N VAL A 64 2.52 -0.25 15.16
CA VAL A 64 3.29 0.86 15.73
C VAL A 64 2.59 2.20 15.50
N GLY A 65 2.07 2.41 14.29
CA GLY A 65 1.36 3.64 13.95
C GLY A 65 0.04 3.78 14.72
N LEU A 66 -0.75 2.71 14.84
CA LEU A 66 -1.97 2.70 15.65
C LEU A 66 -1.65 3.04 17.11
N VAL A 67 -0.68 2.35 17.70
CA VAL A 67 -0.24 2.61 19.08
C VAL A 67 0.19 4.07 19.25
N THR A 68 0.96 4.60 18.31
CA THR A 68 1.41 6.00 18.33
C THR A 68 0.23 6.98 18.31
N ILE A 69 -0.77 6.76 17.45
CA ILE A 69 -1.98 7.61 17.34
C ILE A 69 -2.73 7.64 18.67
N PHE A 70 -2.95 6.48 19.30
CA PHE A 70 -3.70 6.39 20.55
C PHE A 70 -2.92 6.91 21.76
N LEU A 71 -1.63 6.58 21.90
CA LEU A 71 -0.79 7.05 23.01
C LEU A 71 -0.59 8.57 22.99
N ARG A 72 -0.57 9.21 21.81
CA ARG A 72 -0.46 10.68 21.69
C ARG A 72 -1.80 11.40 21.90
N GLY A 73 -2.88 10.67 22.01
CA GLY A 73 -4.23 11.24 22.13
C GLY A 73 -4.71 11.96 20.86
N ASP A 74 -4.11 11.66 19.70
CA ASP A 74 -4.46 12.33 18.44
C ASP A 74 -5.89 11.98 18.01
N TRP A 75 -6.33 10.74 18.29
CA TRP A 75 -7.69 10.27 18.02
C TRP A 75 -8.78 11.06 18.78
N GLN A 76 -8.53 11.38 20.04
CA GLN A 76 -9.46 12.12 20.88
C GLN A 76 -9.61 13.58 20.46
N LYS A 77 -8.54 14.16 19.89
CA LYS A 77 -8.49 15.55 19.41
C LYS A 77 -9.16 15.70 18.03
N ALA A 78 -9.14 14.66 17.21
CA ALA A 78 -9.69 14.69 15.87
C ALA A 78 -11.23 14.58 15.88
N ARG A 79 -11.91 15.27 14.94
CA ARG A 79 -13.36 15.26 14.78
C ARG A 79 -13.77 15.03 13.34
N GLY A 80 -14.89 14.35 13.12
CA GLY A 80 -15.43 14.10 11.78
C GLY A 80 -14.40 13.48 10.83
N LEU A 81 -14.25 14.05 9.64
CA LEU A 81 -13.30 13.60 8.62
C LEU A 81 -11.83 13.72 9.07
N ASP A 82 -11.50 14.57 10.05
CA ASP A 82 -10.13 14.65 10.57
C ASP A 82 -9.68 13.34 11.24
N LYS A 83 -10.62 12.52 11.74
CA LYS A 83 -10.30 11.18 12.22
C LYS A 83 -9.78 10.26 11.11
N LEU A 84 -10.36 10.35 9.92
CA LEU A 84 -9.88 9.60 8.76
C LEU A 84 -8.53 10.13 8.29
N ILE A 85 -8.39 11.45 8.15
CA ILE A 85 -7.16 12.11 7.71
C ILE A 85 -5.97 11.77 8.61
N LEU A 86 -6.22 11.54 9.90
CA LEU A 86 -5.21 11.15 10.88
C LEU A 86 -4.48 9.84 10.51
N PHE A 87 -5.16 8.93 9.81
CA PHE A 87 -4.58 7.66 9.36
C PHE A 87 -3.74 7.78 8.07
N GLY A 88 -3.75 8.93 7.39
CA GLY A 88 -3.00 9.12 6.14
C GLY A 88 -1.54 8.68 6.21
N PRO A 89 -0.74 9.15 7.18
CA PRO A 89 0.65 8.71 7.34
C PRO A 89 0.78 7.21 7.57
N LEU A 90 -0.15 6.60 8.28
CA LEU A 90 -0.16 5.17 8.60
C LEU A 90 -0.47 4.32 7.36
N PHE A 91 -1.52 4.68 6.62
CA PHE A 91 -1.94 3.96 5.42
C PHE A 91 -0.94 4.11 4.26
N TYR A 92 -0.14 5.15 4.28
CA TYR A 92 0.98 5.29 3.37
C TYR A 92 2.20 4.47 3.83
N ALA A 93 2.53 4.52 5.11
CA ALA A 93 3.76 3.97 5.66
C ALA A 93 3.77 2.44 5.75
N ALA A 94 2.64 1.82 6.09
CA ALA A 94 2.58 0.37 6.29
C ALA A 94 2.83 -0.40 4.97
N PRO A 95 2.13 -0.10 3.85
CA PRO A 95 2.45 -0.73 2.56
C PRO A 95 3.86 -0.41 2.08
N LEU A 96 4.30 0.85 2.22
CA LEU A 96 5.65 1.26 1.83
C LEU A 96 6.73 0.38 2.48
N ALA A 97 6.60 0.10 3.79
CA ALA A 97 7.54 -0.75 4.51
C ALA A 97 7.45 -2.22 4.05
N GLY A 98 6.27 -2.71 3.71
CA GLY A 98 6.08 -4.01 3.10
C GLY A 98 6.75 -4.13 1.74
N PHE A 99 6.56 -3.16 0.85
CA PHE A 99 7.28 -3.06 -0.42
C PHE A 99 8.80 -2.95 -0.21
N GLY A 100 9.23 -2.21 0.83
CA GLY A 100 10.64 -2.18 1.21
C GLY A 100 11.19 -3.56 1.54
N THR A 101 10.38 -4.44 2.13
CA THR A 101 10.77 -5.84 2.42
C THR A 101 10.94 -6.67 1.16
N GLU A 102 10.13 -6.43 0.12
CA GLU A 102 10.28 -7.10 -1.18
C GLU A 102 11.63 -6.84 -1.84
N HIS A 103 12.19 -5.66 -1.63
CA HIS A 103 13.53 -5.33 -2.11
C HIS A 103 14.62 -6.26 -1.55
N PHE A 104 14.38 -6.88 -0.40
CA PHE A 104 15.29 -7.87 0.19
C PHE A 104 14.95 -9.31 -0.21
N THR A 105 13.69 -9.61 -0.43
CA THR A 105 13.22 -10.98 -0.73
C THR A 105 13.20 -11.27 -2.23
N LEU A 106 13.04 -10.23 -3.07
CA LEU A 106 12.99 -10.29 -4.53
C LEU A 106 14.09 -9.44 -5.18
N THR A 107 15.23 -9.28 -4.51
CA THR A 107 16.29 -8.34 -4.90
C THR A 107 16.72 -8.46 -6.36
N VAL A 108 16.86 -9.68 -6.87
CA VAL A 108 17.28 -9.93 -8.26
C VAL A 108 16.24 -9.44 -9.27
N ALA A 109 14.95 -9.68 -8.99
CA ALA A 109 13.86 -9.21 -9.83
C ALA A 109 13.79 -7.67 -9.82
N ILE A 110 13.85 -7.05 -8.66
CA ILE A 110 13.84 -5.59 -8.50
C ILE A 110 15.10 -4.95 -9.14
N ALA A 111 16.26 -5.56 -8.98
CA ALA A 111 17.48 -5.08 -9.63
C ALA A 111 17.39 -5.11 -11.16
N SER A 112 16.58 -6.01 -11.74
CA SER A 112 16.40 -6.12 -13.19
C SER A 112 15.63 -4.95 -13.82
N ILE A 113 14.79 -4.26 -13.04
CA ILE A 113 14.01 -3.09 -13.48
C ILE A 113 14.79 -1.77 -13.31
N VAL A 114 15.93 -1.76 -12.60
CA VAL A 114 16.80 -0.59 -12.52
C VAL A 114 17.36 -0.29 -13.93
N PRO A 115 17.29 0.97 -14.42
CA PRO A 115 17.79 1.33 -15.74
C PRO A 115 19.24 0.88 -15.99
N LYS A 116 19.50 0.28 -17.16
CA LYS A 116 20.81 -0.34 -17.50
C LYS A 116 22.01 0.60 -17.41
N TRP A 117 21.78 1.91 -17.53
CA TRP A 117 22.83 2.92 -17.45
C TRP A 117 23.23 3.28 -16.01
N ILE A 118 22.43 2.87 -15.02
CA ILE A 118 22.74 3.04 -13.59
C ILE A 118 23.63 1.88 -13.16
N PRO A 119 24.84 2.11 -12.60
CA PRO A 119 25.67 1.03 -12.10
C PRO A 119 25.13 0.47 -10.77
N TRP A 120 25.59 -0.74 -10.39
CA TRP A 120 25.31 -1.38 -9.09
C TRP A 120 23.83 -1.62 -8.81
N HIS A 121 23.10 -2.24 -9.71
CA HIS A 121 21.66 -2.50 -9.60
C HIS A 121 21.26 -3.15 -8.28
N LEU A 122 22.00 -4.17 -7.81
CA LEU A 122 21.74 -4.83 -6.52
C LEU A 122 21.89 -3.87 -5.33
N PHE A 123 22.88 -2.98 -5.36
CA PHE A 123 23.03 -1.97 -4.31
C PHE A 123 21.81 -1.06 -4.24
N TRP A 124 21.30 -0.59 -5.37
CA TRP A 124 20.14 0.27 -5.40
C TRP A 124 18.88 -0.45 -4.95
N ALA A 125 18.71 -1.73 -5.31
CA ALA A 125 17.59 -2.52 -4.80
C ALA A 125 17.60 -2.59 -3.27
N TYR A 126 18.70 -2.99 -2.64
CA TYR A 126 18.82 -3.03 -1.18
C TYR A 126 18.69 -1.66 -0.52
N PHE A 127 19.34 -0.64 -1.09
CA PHE A 127 19.34 0.72 -0.56
C PHE A 127 17.92 1.31 -0.52
N VAL A 128 17.16 1.19 -1.61
CA VAL A 128 15.78 1.69 -1.68
C VAL A 128 14.90 0.92 -0.70
N GLY A 129 15.04 -0.40 -0.61
CA GLY A 129 14.29 -1.20 0.35
C GLY A 129 14.53 -0.76 1.80
N ALA A 130 15.79 -0.56 2.19
CA ALA A 130 16.15 -0.04 3.51
C ALA A 130 15.55 1.36 3.76
N CYS A 131 15.61 2.25 2.75
CA CYS A 131 15.02 3.59 2.83
C CYS A 131 13.50 3.54 2.99
N PHE A 132 12.79 2.66 2.30
CA PHE A 132 11.34 2.51 2.41
C PHE A 132 10.92 2.04 3.80
N ILE A 133 11.61 1.04 4.35
CA ILE A 133 11.34 0.56 5.72
C ILE A 133 11.62 1.68 6.74
N ALA A 134 12.77 2.34 6.63
CA ALA A 134 13.15 3.44 7.54
C ALA A 134 12.16 4.62 7.45
N ALA A 135 11.74 4.98 6.24
CA ALA A 135 10.75 6.03 6.01
C ALA A 135 9.38 5.64 6.57
N GLY A 136 8.95 4.38 6.40
CA GLY A 136 7.72 3.87 6.99
C GLY A 136 7.71 4.06 8.51
N PHE A 137 8.75 3.62 9.21
CA PHE A 137 8.88 3.84 10.66
C PHE A 137 8.95 5.32 11.03
N SER A 138 9.69 6.13 10.26
CA SER A 138 9.78 7.58 10.47
C SER A 138 8.39 8.25 10.45
N LEU A 139 7.55 7.92 9.47
CA LEU A 139 6.22 8.51 9.32
C LEU A 139 5.30 8.14 10.50
N VAL A 140 5.30 6.88 10.95
CA VAL A 140 4.39 6.42 12.03
C VAL A 140 4.88 6.82 13.42
N THR A 141 6.18 6.86 13.66
CA THR A 141 6.76 7.31 14.94
C THR A 141 6.84 8.84 15.05
N LYS A 142 6.63 9.53 13.93
CA LYS A 142 6.73 11.00 13.81
C LYS A 142 8.15 11.55 14.08
N ILE A 143 9.19 10.72 13.80
CA ILE A 143 10.60 11.11 13.91
C ILE A 143 11.11 11.48 12.51
N GLN A 144 11.69 12.68 12.33
CA GLN A 144 12.25 13.17 11.05
C GLN A 144 11.28 13.14 9.86
N VAL A 145 9.96 13.26 10.12
CA VAL A 145 8.90 13.12 9.10
C VAL A 145 9.13 14.00 7.89
N ARG A 146 9.58 15.25 8.09
CA ARG A 146 9.81 16.17 6.97
C ARG A 146 10.90 15.66 6.03
N LEU A 147 12.01 15.15 6.61
CA LEU A 147 13.10 14.58 5.80
C LEU A 147 12.62 13.37 5.01
N SER A 148 12.00 12.41 5.69
CA SER A 148 11.49 11.20 5.05
C SER A 148 10.44 11.51 3.97
N ALA A 149 9.50 12.39 4.25
CA ALA A 149 8.50 12.82 3.27
C ALA A 149 9.13 13.51 2.05
N SER A 150 10.13 14.36 2.26
CA SER A 150 10.83 15.01 1.14
C SER A 150 11.61 14.02 0.27
N LEU A 151 12.30 13.05 0.91
CA LEU A 151 13.05 12.03 0.19
C LEU A 151 12.11 11.06 -0.54
N LEU A 152 11.00 10.65 0.08
CA LEU A 152 9.99 9.80 -0.58
C LEU A 152 9.38 10.50 -1.80
N ALA A 153 9.00 11.76 -1.68
CA ALA A 153 8.48 12.54 -2.80
C ALA A 153 9.48 12.58 -3.96
N LEU A 154 10.75 12.80 -3.65
CA LEU A 154 11.81 12.79 -4.66
C LEU A 154 12.02 11.40 -5.26
N THR A 155 12.06 10.35 -4.45
CA THR A 155 12.30 8.96 -4.90
C THR A 155 11.20 8.50 -5.86
N PHE A 156 9.94 8.65 -5.50
CA PHE A 156 8.82 8.28 -6.39
C PHE A 156 8.79 9.15 -7.66
N PHE A 157 9.08 10.44 -7.55
CA PHE A 157 9.21 11.28 -8.74
C PHE A 157 10.34 10.82 -9.66
N LEU A 158 11.48 10.41 -9.11
CA LEU A 158 12.59 9.84 -9.89
C LEU A 158 12.20 8.50 -10.54
N PHE A 159 11.41 7.66 -9.88
CA PHE A 159 10.89 6.42 -10.49
C PHE A 159 10.02 6.76 -11.70
N VAL A 160 9.11 7.70 -11.58
CA VAL A 160 8.28 8.16 -12.71
C VAL A 160 9.16 8.60 -13.88
N VAL A 161 10.14 9.47 -13.64
CA VAL A 161 10.95 10.08 -14.72
C VAL A 161 11.96 9.09 -15.32
N LEU A 162 12.58 8.26 -14.50
CA LEU A 162 13.72 7.42 -14.93
C LEU A 162 13.30 6.01 -15.33
N MET A 163 12.14 5.52 -14.85
CA MET A 163 11.71 4.14 -15.05
C MET A 163 10.36 4.08 -15.79
N ASP A 164 9.30 4.66 -15.23
CA ASP A 164 7.94 4.41 -15.73
C ASP A 164 7.65 5.15 -17.03
N VAL A 165 7.96 6.44 -17.11
CA VAL A 165 7.75 7.24 -18.33
C VAL A 165 8.55 6.68 -19.50
N PRO A 166 9.85 6.35 -19.39
CA PRO A 166 10.60 5.72 -20.49
C PRO A 166 10.00 4.38 -20.93
N VAL A 167 9.55 3.53 -20.01
CA VAL A 167 8.92 2.25 -20.36
C VAL A 167 7.58 2.49 -21.07
N TRP A 168 6.70 3.31 -20.52
CA TRP A 168 5.41 3.64 -21.12
C TRP A 168 5.56 4.32 -22.50
N ALA A 169 6.57 5.17 -22.70
CA ALA A 169 6.81 5.87 -23.95
C ALA A 169 7.11 4.93 -25.14
N HIS A 170 7.54 3.68 -24.91
CA HIS A 170 7.69 2.68 -25.96
C HIS A 170 6.35 2.17 -26.49
N ASN A 171 5.29 2.20 -25.67
CA ASN A 171 3.92 1.87 -26.05
C ASN A 171 2.91 2.81 -25.40
N PRO A 172 2.72 4.05 -25.90
CA PRO A 172 1.85 5.05 -25.27
C PRO A 172 0.36 4.69 -25.26
N ARG A 173 -0.03 3.62 -25.97
CA ARG A 173 -1.41 3.08 -25.96
C ARG A 173 -1.65 2.08 -24.84
N ASP A 174 -0.59 1.69 -24.13
CA ASP A 174 -0.69 0.81 -22.97
C ASP A 174 -1.29 1.60 -21.80
N ARG A 175 -2.56 1.33 -21.51
CA ARG A 175 -3.27 1.98 -20.40
C ARG A 175 -2.75 1.55 -19.04
N PHE A 176 -2.28 0.29 -18.90
CA PHE A 176 -1.71 -0.18 -17.64
C PHE A 176 -0.36 0.47 -17.37
N GLY A 177 0.49 0.60 -18.40
CA GLY A 177 1.72 1.38 -18.28
C GLY A 177 1.45 2.81 -17.83
N LEU A 178 0.40 3.46 -18.36
CA LEU A 178 -0.02 4.79 -17.90
C LEU A 178 -0.55 4.77 -16.45
N THR A 179 -1.27 3.72 -16.06
CA THR A 179 -1.74 3.56 -14.67
C THR A 179 -0.56 3.52 -13.70
N PHE A 180 0.51 2.79 -14.03
CA PHE A 180 1.72 2.75 -13.19
C PHE A 180 2.41 4.11 -13.10
N VAL A 181 2.62 4.81 -14.23
CA VAL A 181 3.16 6.19 -14.24
C VAL A 181 2.37 7.10 -13.30
N LEU A 182 1.04 7.07 -13.38
CA LEU A 182 0.17 7.93 -12.59
C LEU A 182 0.08 7.48 -11.12
N ARG A 183 0.19 6.18 -10.85
CA ARG A 183 0.28 5.64 -9.49
C ARG A 183 1.52 6.17 -8.77
N GLU A 184 2.70 5.98 -9.36
CA GLU A 184 3.96 6.45 -8.80
C GLU A 184 3.98 7.99 -8.65
N LEU A 185 3.40 8.71 -9.63
CA LEU A 185 3.24 10.16 -9.55
C LEU A 185 2.38 10.55 -8.34
N SER A 186 1.29 9.83 -8.08
CA SER A 186 0.45 10.07 -6.90
C SER A 186 1.21 9.78 -5.61
N PHE A 187 1.98 8.68 -5.58
CA PHE A 187 2.82 8.30 -4.44
C PHE A 187 3.93 9.31 -4.14
N SER A 188 4.38 10.07 -5.14
CA SER A 188 5.20 11.26 -4.93
C SER A 188 4.39 12.43 -4.32
N GLY A 189 3.15 12.63 -4.77
CA GLY A 189 2.30 13.75 -4.39
C GLY A 189 1.92 13.77 -2.91
N GLY A 190 1.57 12.63 -2.32
CA GLY A 190 1.20 12.54 -0.90
C GLY A 190 2.31 13.01 0.04
N PRO A 191 3.51 12.40 -0.01
CA PRO A 191 4.66 12.86 0.77
C PRO A 191 5.08 14.30 0.47
N LEU A 192 4.98 14.76 -0.78
CA LEU A 192 5.25 16.15 -1.12
C LEU A 192 4.30 17.12 -0.40
N ALA A 193 3.01 16.77 -0.33
CA ALA A 193 2.02 17.55 0.43
C ALA A 193 2.37 17.57 1.92
N LEU A 194 2.72 16.42 2.50
CA LEU A 194 3.15 16.31 3.88
C LEU A 194 4.41 17.15 4.16
N ALA A 195 5.43 17.06 3.31
CA ALA A 195 6.66 17.84 3.44
C ALA A 195 6.39 19.34 3.34
N ALA A 196 5.48 19.75 2.45
CA ALA A 196 5.05 21.13 2.31
C ALA A 196 4.35 21.64 3.58
N SER A 197 3.46 20.85 4.18
CA SER A 197 2.76 21.22 5.42
C SER A 197 3.70 21.43 6.62
N LEU A 198 4.86 20.73 6.62
CA LEU A 198 5.90 20.81 7.65
C LEU A 198 7.00 21.84 7.32
N THR A 199 6.78 22.71 6.34
CA THR A 199 7.74 23.76 5.97
C THR A 199 7.84 24.81 7.08
N LYS A 200 9.07 25.26 7.39
CA LYS A 200 9.33 26.25 8.44
C LYS A 200 8.65 27.59 8.13
N PRO A 201 8.19 28.31 9.16
CA PRO A 201 7.68 29.67 9.01
C PRO A 201 8.67 30.56 8.23
N GLY A 202 8.14 31.51 7.45
CA GLY A 202 8.93 32.39 6.59
C GLY A 202 9.22 31.83 5.19
N ARG A 203 8.77 30.61 4.86
CA ARG A 203 8.89 30.01 3.54
C ARG A 203 7.53 29.72 2.88
N GLU A 204 6.56 30.58 3.12
CA GLU A 204 5.16 30.36 2.69
C GLU A 204 5.02 30.21 1.16
N ARG A 205 5.83 30.93 0.37
CA ARG A 205 5.83 30.78 -1.09
C ARG A 205 6.23 29.35 -1.50
N ALA A 206 7.29 28.81 -0.92
CA ALA A 206 7.74 27.45 -1.23
C ALA A 206 6.71 26.41 -0.77
N LYS A 207 6.11 26.58 0.42
CA LYS A 207 5.03 25.76 0.94
C LYS A 207 3.85 25.72 -0.04
N ASN A 208 3.38 26.87 -0.51
CA ASN A 208 2.25 26.95 -1.43
C ASN A 208 2.55 26.33 -2.80
N VAL A 209 3.76 26.54 -3.34
CA VAL A 209 4.20 25.93 -4.60
C VAL A 209 4.20 24.42 -4.48
N PHE A 210 4.84 23.86 -3.46
CA PHE A 210 4.91 22.41 -3.29
C PHE A 210 3.53 21.80 -2.98
N ALA A 211 2.69 22.44 -2.18
CA ALA A 211 1.33 22.01 -1.94
C ALA A 211 0.50 22.01 -3.24
N THR A 212 0.69 23.00 -4.11
CA THR A 212 0.02 23.07 -5.41
C THR A 212 0.51 21.96 -6.35
N ILE A 213 1.80 21.73 -6.44
CA ILE A 213 2.38 20.63 -7.24
C ILE A 213 1.84 19.28 -6.73
N ALA A 214 1.90 19.03 -5.42
CA ALA A 214 1.39 17.83 -4.78
C ALA A 214 -0.09 17.59 -5.12
N ARG A 215 -0.89 18.65 -5.10
CA ARG A 215 -2.31 18.59 -5.45
C ARG A 215 -2.54 18.13 -6.90
N TYR A 216 -1.75 18.62 -7.85
CA TYR A 216 -1.84 18.16 -9.25
C TYR A 216 -1.33 16.73 -9.43
N PHE A 217 -0.27 16.34 -8.71
CA PHE A 217 0.27 14.99 -8.72
C PHE A 217 -0.73 13.95 -8.21
N VAL A 218 -1.72 14.37 -7.42
CA VAL A 218 -2.82 13.50 -6.97
C VAL A 218 -4.08 13.68 -7.81
N ALA A 219 -4.44 14.93 -8.17
CA ALA A 219 -5.67 15.21 -8.91
C ALA A 219 -5.72 14.55 -10.29
N ILE A 220 -4.60 14.57 -11.03
CA ILE A 220 -4.51 13.99 -12.37
C ILE A 220 -4.71 12.46 -12.34
N PRO A 221 -4.00 11.69 -11.50
CA PRO A 221 -4.26 10.26 -11.34
C PRO A 221 -5.70 9.95 -10.90
N VAL A 222 -6.25 10.67 -9.93
CA VAL A 222 -7.63 10.48 -9.47
C VAL A 222 -8.64 10.64 -10.62
N LEU A 223 -8.49 11.65 -11.47
CA LEU A 223 -9.34 11.84 -12.64
C LEU A 223 -9.17 10.73 -13.68
N PHE A 224 -7.94 10.34 -13.98
CA PHE A 224 -7.66 9.25 -14.90
C PHE A 224 -8.29 7.94 -14.40
N TYR A 225 -8.13 7.62 -13.12
CA TYR A 225 -8.72 6.43 -12.51
C TYR A 225 -10.26 6.46 -12.52
N SER A 226 -10.86 7.63 -12.40
CA SER A 226 -12.31 7.76 -12.59
C SER A 226 -12.75 7.30 -13.99
N PHE A 227 -12.06 7.75 -15.05
CA PHE A 227 -12.35 7.30 -16.41
C PHE A 227 -12.15 5.81 -16.61
N GLU A 228 -11.04 5.27 -16.11
CA GLU A 228 -10.74 3.85 -16.20
C GLU A 228 -11.83 2.99 -15.53
N GLN A 229 -12.31 3.39 -14.36
CA GLN A 229 -13.35 2.66 -13.65
C GLN A 229 -14.74 2.77 -14.29
N PHE A 230 -15.04 3.87 -14.98
CA PHE A 230 -16.26 3.95 -15.79
C PHE A 230 -16.19 3.07 -17.03
N LEU A 231 -15.05 3.01 -17.69
CA LEU A 231 -14.87 2.24 -18.93
C LEU A 231 -14.68 0.74 -18.68
N HIS A 232 -14.11 0.39 -17.54
CA HIS A 232 -13.70 -0.98 -17.18
C HIS A 232 -14.20 -1.37 -15.79
N ALA A 233 -15.50 -1.27 -15.56
CA ALA A 233 -16.13 -1.52 -14.25
C ALA A 233 -16.04 -2.97 -13.77
N ASP A 234 -15.68 -3.91 -14.64
CA ASP A 234 -15.44 -5.32 -14.35
C ASP A 234 -14.04 -5.59 -13.77
N HIS A 235 -13.12 -4.63 -13.87
CA HIS A 235 -11.79 -4.73 -13.29
C HIS A 235 -11.79 -4.27 -11.82
N VAL A 236 -10.74 -4.66 -11.08
CA VAL A 236 -10.60 -4.27 -9.68
C VAL A 236 -10.54 -2.74 -9.52
N PRO A 237 -11.37 -2.16 -8.63
CA PRO A 237 -11.48 -0.72 -8.44
C PRO A 237 -10.36 -0.14 -7.57
N GLY A 238 -10.33 1.18 -7.45
CA GLY A 238 -9.37 1.88 -6.61
C GLY A 238 -8.22 2.44 -7.45
N VAL A 239 -7.03 1.87 -7.36
CA VAL A 239 -5.99 1.99 -8.39
C VAL A 239 -6.34 0.98 -9.48
N PRO A 240 -6.70 1.39 -10.71
CA PRO A 240 -7.15 0.44 -11.72
C PRO A 240 -6.03 -0.50 -12.14
N LEU A 241 -6.29 -1.79 -11.98
CA LEU A 241 -5.35 -2.86 -12.27
C LEU A 241 -5.90 -3.76 -13.38
N GLU A 242 -5.02 -4.58 -13.97
CA GLU A 242 -5.37 -5.46 -15.08
C GLU A 242 -6.38 -6.56 -14.72
N PRO A 243 -6.34 -7.17 -13.51
CA PRO A 243 -7.22 -8.29 -13.19
C PRO A 243 -8.68 -7.89 -13.11
N LEU A 244 -9.53 -8.82 -13.53
CA LEU A 244 -10.97 -8.73 -13.29
C LEU A 244 -11.27 -8.89 -11.80
N THR A 245 -12.28 -8.18 -11.32
CA THR A 245 -12.75 -8.35 -9.94
C THR A 245 -13.29 -9.77 -9.75
N PRO A 246 -12.80 -10.54 -8.78
CA PRO A 246 -13.24 -11.91 -8.57
C PRO A 246 -14.74 -12.01 -8.34
N ALA A 247 -15.37 -13.06 -8.87
CA ALA A 247 -16.82 -13.27 -8.79
C ALA A 247 -17.36 -13.41 -7.37
N TYR A 248 -16.51 -13.78 -6.39
CA TYR A 248 -16.90 -13.85 -4.98
C TYR A 248 -17.01 -12.47 -4.30
N ILE A 249 -16.55 -11.40 -4.95
CA ILE A 249 -16.75 -10.03 -4.46
C ILE A 249 -18.17 -9.59 -4.82
N TYR A 250 -19.02 -9.46 -3.80
CA TYR A 250 -20.40 -9.04 -4.01
C TYR A 250 -20.49 -7.62 -4.56
N GLY A 251 -21.26 -7.45 -5.63
CA GLY A 251 -21.50 -6.14 -6.24
C GLY A 251 -20.26 -5.52 -6.88
N HIS A 252 -19.35 -6.33 -7.44
CA HIS A 252 -18.06 -5.88 -7.97
C HIS A 252 -18.13 -4.62 -8.86
N ALA A 253 -19.03 -4.56 -9.85
CA ALA A 253 -19.18 -3.39 -10.72
C ALA A 253 -19.72 -2.15 -9.96
N ILE A 254 -20.50 -2.34 -8.90
CA ILE A 254 -21.02 -1.24 -8.06
C ILE A 254 -19.86 -0.51 -7.39
N TRP A 255 -18.87 -1.23 -6.86
CA TRP A 255 -17.68 -0.63 -6.26
C TRP A 255 -16.90 0.24 -7.24
N SER A 256 -16.73 -0.23 -8.48
CA SER A 256 -16.07 0.53 -9.54
C SER A 256 -16.83 1.81 -9.89
N TYR A 257 -18.14 1.76 -10.08
CA TYR A 257 -18.94 2.95 -10.39
C TYR A 257 -19.01 3.94 -9.21
N LEU A 258 -19.15 3.46 -7.98
CA LEU A 258 -19.12 4.32 -6.80
C LEU A 258 -17.78 5.05 -6.67
N ALA A 259 -16.68 4.33 -6.81
CA ALA A 259 -15.35 4.92 -6.80
C ALA A 259 -15.18 5.92 -7.94
N ALA A 260 -15.61 5.56 -9.18
CA ALA A 260 -15.54 6.42 -10.35
C ALA A 260 -16.22 7.78 -10.13
N VAL A 261 -17.45 7.77 -9.58
CA VAL A 261 -18.21 9.01 -9.31
C VAL A 261 -17.49 9.87 -8.27
N VAL A 262 -17.04 9.26 -7.17
CA VAL A 262 -16.33 10.01 -6.10
C VAL A 262 -15.00 10.57 -6.62
N TYR A 263 -14.28 9.80 -7.45
CA TYR A 263 -13.03 10.24 -8.07
C TYR A 263 -13.25 11.35 -9.10
N ALA A 264 -14.33 11.29 -9.91
CA ALA A 264 -14.68 12.36 -10.84
C ALA A 264 -14.88 13.68 -10.09
N VAL A 265 -15.78 13.68 -9.11
CA VAL A 265 -16.11 14.89 -8.34
C VAL A 265 -14.89 15.37 -7.53
N GLY A 266 -14.25 14.47 -6.80
CA GLY A 266 -13.09 14.78 -5.97
C GLY A 266 -11.91 15.27 -6.81
N GLY A 267 -11.60 14.60 -7.91
CA GLY A 267 -10.52 14.97 -8.82
C GLY A 267 -10.73 16.34 -9.47
N VAL A 268 -11.95 16.66 -9.92
CA VAL A 268 -12.27 18.00 -10.44
C VAL A 268 -12.11 19.07 -9.36
N LEU A 269 -12.63 18.84 -8.15
CA LEU A 269 -12.48 19.80 -7.04
C LEU A 269 -11.01 20.00 -6.67
N LEU A 270 -10.22 18.94 -6.65
CA LEU A 270 -8.77 18.99 -6.46
C LEU A 270 -8.08 19.77 -7.59
N LEU A 271 -8.45 19.53 -8.86
CA LEU A 271 -7.85 20.19 -10.01
C LEU A 271 -8.10 21.70 -9.98
N VAL A 272 -9.34 22.11 -9.71
CA VAL A 272 -9.70 23.55 -9.64
C VAL A 272 -9.31 24.22 -8.30
N GLY A 273 -8.88 23.45 -7.31
CA GLY A 273 -8.44 23.99 -6.02
C GLY A 273 -9.57 24.43 -5.10
N LYS A 274 -10.78 23.88 -5.25
CA LYS A 274 -11.94 24.18 -4.41
C LYS A 274 -12.26 22.99 -3.48
N LYS A 275 -12.57 23.27 -2.21
CA LYS A 275 -12.90 22.26 -1.19
C LYS A 275 -11.88 21.12 -1.15
N THR A 276 -10.61 21.46 -1.32
CA THR A 276 -9.52 20.49 -1.56
C THR A 276 -9.36 19.50 -0.42
N ARG A 277 -9.48 19.96 0.83
CA ARG A 277 -9.39 19.08 2.01
C ARG A 277 -10.54 18.07 2.05
N ALA A 278 -11.77 18.55 1.89
CA ALA A 278 -12.95 17.71 1.90
C ALA A 278 -12.94 16.74 0.69
N ALA A 279 -12.62 17.24 -0.51
CA ALA A 279 -12.52 16.43 -1.72
C ALA A 279 -11.52 15.27 -1.56
N ALA A 280 -10.31 15.55 -1.09
CA ALA A 280 -9.31 14.54 -0.82
C ALA A 280 -9.76 13.55 0.28
N ALA A 281 -10.41 14.03 1.35
CA ALA A 281 -10.90 13.15 2.40
C ALA A 281 -12.02 12.20 1.93
N TRP A 282 -12.93 12.66 1.07
CA TRP A 282 -13.96 11.81 0.47
C TRP A 282 -13.40 10.79 -0.52
N VAL A 283 -12.43 11.18 -1.35
CA VAL A 283 -11.71 10.23 -2.20
C VAL A 283 -11.01 9.19 -1.32
N GLY A 284 -10.30 9.61 -0.28
CA GLY A 284 -9.64 8.70 0.66
C GLY A 284 -10.62 7.74 1.36
N LEU A 285 -11.81 8.21 1.74
CA LEU A 285 -12.87 7.35 2.29
C LEU A 285 -13.35 6.32 1.26
N SER A 286 -13.56 6.73 0.01
CA SER A 286 -13.96 5.82 -1.06
C SER A 286 -12.92 4.72 -1.28
N VAL A 287 -11.61 5.10 -1.32
CA VAL A 287 -10.51 4.12 -1.44
C VAL A 287 -10.49 3.18 -0.25
N LEU A 288 -10.66 3.70 0.98
CA LEU A 288 -10.68 2.85 2.18
C LEU A 288 -11.84 1.85 2.17
N LEU A 289 -13.02 2.24 1.68
CA LEU A 289 -14.16 1.32 1.55
C LEU A 289 -13.86 0.23 0.51
N VAL A 290 -13.29 0.60 -0.64
CA VAL A 290 -12.83 -0.37 -1.64
C VAL A 290 -11.76 -1.30 -1.04
N GLU A 291 -10.83 -0.77 -0.27
CA GLU A 291 -9.81 -1.56 0.44
C GLU A 291 -10.47 -2.63 1.33
N LEU A 292 -11.40 -2.22 2.19
CA LEU A 292 -12.03 -3.11 3.17
C LEU A 292 -12.95 -4.15 2.54
N PHE A 293 -13.71 -3.80 1.48
CA PHE A 293 -14.73 -4.67 0.91
C PHE A 293 -14.29 -5.43 -0.34
N VAL A 294 -13.19 -5.02 -0.98
CA VAL A 294 -12.66 -5.67 -2.19
C VAL A 294 -11.27 -6.25 -1.91
N TYR A 295 -10.29 -5.44 -1.54
CA TYR A 295 -8.91 -5.89 -1.46
C TYR A 295 -8.59 -6.73 -0.23
N VAL A 296 -9.15 -6.43 0.94
CA VAL A 296 -8.98 -7.29 2.13
C VAL A 296 -9.55 -8.70 1.87
N PRO A 297 -10.77 -8.88 1.32
CA PRO A 297 -11.25 -10.21 0.92
C PRO A 297 -10.34 -10.90 -0.10
N ILE A 298 -9.85 -10.19 -1.13
CA ILE A 298 -8.92 -10.75 -2.11
C ILE A 298 -7.63 -11.19 -1.44
N ALA A 299 -7.03 -10.36 -0.59
CA ALA A 299 -5.80 -10.68 0.12
C ALA A 299 -5.95 -11.87 1.08
N VAL A 300 -7.13 -12.09 1.66
CA VAL A 300 -7.42 -13.27 2.50
C VAL A 300 -7.48 -14.54 1.66
N VAL A 301 -8.11 -14.50 0.48
CA VAL A 301 -8.23 -15.64 -0.43
C VAL A 301 -6.89 -15.93 -1.11
N GLU A 302 -6.24 -14.89 -1.63
CA GLU A 302 -4.98 -14.96 -2.40
C GLU A 302 -3.74 -14.73 -1.52
N ARG A 303 -3.84 -15.01 -0.22
CA ARG A 303 -2.80 -14.71 0.78
C ARG A 303 -1.41 -15.28 0.48
N ALA A 304 -1.34 -16.32 -0.34
CA ALA A 304 -0.08 -16.93 -0.77
C ALA A 304 0.52 -16.28 -2.02
N SER A 305 -0.22 -15.41 -2.68
CA SER A 305 0.23 -14.62 -3.82
C SER A 305 0.80 -13.28 -3.35
N LEU A 306 1.98 -12.93 -3.81
CA LEU A 306 2.53 -11.59 -3.57
C LEU A 306 1.74 -10.55 -4.38
N ASP A 307 1.58 -10.81 -5.68
CA ASP A 307 0.94 -9.86 -6.60
C ASP A 307 -0.55 -9.66 -6.27
N ASN A 308 -1.36 -10.71 -6.33
CA ASN A 308 -2.81 -10.59 -6.15
C ASN A 308 -3.22 -10.35 -4.68
N GLY A 309 -2.41 -10.85 -3.73
CA GLY A 309 -2.68 -10.72 -2.31
C GLY A 309 -2.11 -9.41 -1.75
N PHE A 310 -0.79 -9.33 -1.61
CA PHE A 310 -0.14 -8.24 -0.90
C PHE A 310 -0.04 -6.96 -1.72
N ASN A 311 0.45 -7.04 -3.00
CA ASN A 311 0.76 -5.84 -3.76
C ASN A 311 -0.49 -5.02 -4.08
N TYR A 312 -1.60 -5.67 -4.47
CA TYR A 312 -2.84 -4.97 -4.76
C TYR A 312 -3.46 -4.29 -3.54
N LEU A 313 -3.45 -4.99 -2.39
CA LEU A 313 -3.84 -4.41 -1.10
C LEU A 313 -2.89 -3.26 -0.73
N GLY A 314 -1.59 -3.45 -0.87
CA GLY A 314 -0.58 -2.45 -0.55
C GLY A 314 -0.70 -1.19 -1.41
N ASP A 315 -0.84 -1.35 -2.72
CA ASP A 315 -0.98 -0.24 -3.68
C ASP A 315 -2.21 0.61 -3.38
N THR A 316 -3.35 -0.05 -3.15
CA THR A 316 -4.62 0.65 -2.90
C THR A 316 -4.62 1.34 -1.55
N LEU A 317 -4.12 0.68 -0.50
CA LEU A 317 -3.99 1.30 0.82
C LEU A 317 -2.99 2.47 0.81
N MET A 318 -1.88 2.34 0.08
CA MET A 318 -0.90 3.42 -0.07
C MET A 318 -1.48 4.60 -0.85
N PHE A 319 -2.33 4.35 -1.84
CA PHE A 319 -3.07 5.39 -2.55
C PHE A 319 -4.08 6.09 -1.61
N CYS A 320 -4.80 5.33 -0.78
CA CYS A 320 -5.63 5.90 0.30
C CYS A 320 -4.80 6.84 1.19
N GLY A 321 -3.65 6.34 1.68
CA GLY A 321 -2.72 7.13 2.48
C GLY A 321 -2.25 8.40 1.78
N THR A 322 -1.90 8.30 0.50
CA THR A 322 -1.50 9.43 -0.37
C THR A 322 -2.53 10.54 -0.39
N VAL A 323 -3.78 10.19 -0.66
CA VAL A 323 -4.88 11.17 -0.76
C VAL A 323 -5.19 11.78 0.61
N LEU A 324 -5.11 10.98 1.69
CA LEU A 324 -5.30 11.48 3.06
C LEU A 324 -4.13 12.37 3.52
N LEU A 325 -2.89 12.11 3.10
CA LEU A 325 -1.75 13.01 3.32
C LEU A 325 -1.98 14.36 2.65
N LEU A 326 -2.48 14.36 1.41
CA LEU A 326 -2.89 15.58 0.73
C LEU A 326 -3.99 16.32 1.51
N ALA A 327 -5.05 15.60 1.93
CA ALA A 327 -6.13 16.19 2.73
C ALA A 327 -5.59 16.86 4.01
N GLY A 328 -4.64 16.21 4.70
CA GLY A 328 -3.99 16.73 5.90
C GLY A 328 -3.20 18.02 5.68
N ALA A 329 -2.64 18.19 4.48
CA ALA A 329 -1.83 19.35 4.10
C ALA A 329 -2.67 20.52 3.57
N MET A 330 -3.92 20.28 3.16
CA MET A 330 -4.80 21.34 2.63
C MET A 330 -5.41 22.17 3.76
N PRO A 331 -5.69 23.46 3.49
CA PRO A 331 -6.32 24.36 4.48
C PRO A 331 -7.67 23.81 4.94
N ARG A 332 -8.00 24.06 6.20
CA ARG A 332 -9.37 23.87 6.71
C ARG A 332 -10.23 24.97 6.10
N GLU A 333 -11.32 24.54 5.48
CA GLU A 333 -12.35 25.44 4.99
C GLU A 333 -13.29 25.73 6.17
N GLU A 334 -13.54 26.99 6.42
CA GLU A 334 -14.52 27.47 7.40
C GLU A 334 -15.95 27.26 6.89
#